data_ac03eee53ab7c566f304680aa6d22917
#
_entry.id   ac03eee53ab7c566f304680aa6d22917
#
_cell.length_a   1.000
_cell.length_b   1.000
_cell.length_c   1.000
_cell.angle_alpha   90.00
_cell.angle_beta   90.00
_cell.angle_gamma   90.00
#
_symmetry.space_group_name_H-M   'P 1'
#
loop_
_entity.id
_entity.type
_entity.pdbx_description
1 polymer ?
#
loop_
_entity_poly.entity_id
_entity_poly.type
_entity_poly.pdbx_seq_one_letter_code
_entity_poly.pdbx_strand_id
1 'polypeptide(L)'
;WEITLKDQSKHRFKSLILTCPFPQLKKLAKDYLDKKITNLKIRMEPNITVMVAFNNQKNIPISSIKFNDDVLAWAANENSKKRFKSNINLWTLQATLKWSKKTINKYKVDNSIMNKLILRFIKLTGFKKNKIIFKRIHGWKYSYNYKKTPFLSVWNKRYNLGCCGDWFNGPKLEDAWLSANDLAKKIG
;
A
#
# COMPACT_ATOMS: atom_id res chain seq x y z
N TRP A 1 4.17 -24.72 -11.70
CA TRP A 1 3.93 -24.25 -10.34
C TRP A 1 2.67 -24.90 -9.78
N GLU A 2 2.73 -25.38 -8.54
CA GLU A 2 1.57 -25.78 -7.76
C GLU A 2 1.40 -24.80 -6.60
N ILE A 3 0.23 -24.18 -6.53
CA ILE A 3 -0.10 -23.20 -5.48
C ILE A 3 -1.18 -23.80 -4.60
N THR A 4 -0.90 -23.88 -3.29
CA THR A 4 -1.88 -24.29 -2.27
C THR A 4 -2.48 -23.04 -1.63
N LEU A 5 -3.78 -22.91 -1.67
CA LEU A 5 -4.51 -21.82 -1.02
C LEU A 5 -4.78 -22.13 0.48
N LYS A 6 -5.34 -21.16 1.21
CA LYS A 6 -5.64 -21.32 2.65
C LYS A 6 -6.68 -22.40 2.93
N ASP A 7 -7.59 -22.65 2.00
CA ASP A 7 -8.61 -23.70 2.05
C ASP A 7 -8.08 -25.07 1.63
N GLN A 8 -6.75 -25.20 1.48
CA GLN A 8 -6.01 -26.39 1.04
C GLN A 8 -6.26 -26.78 -0.44
N SER A 9 -7.00 -26.00 -1.20
CA SER A 9 -7.16 -26.24 -2.65
C SER A 9 -5.82 -26.02 -3.36
N LYS A 10 -5.58 -26.83 -4.41
CA LYS A 10 -4.33 -26.82 -5.20
C LYS A 10 -4.61 -26.45 -6.64
N HIS A 11 -3.81 -25.53 -7.15
CA HIS A 11 -3.90 -25.06 -8.52
C HIS A 11 -2.55 -25.16 -9.23
N ARG A 12 -2.54 -25.62 -10.49
CA ARG A 12 -1.32 -25.78 -11.28
C ARG A 12 -1.26 -24.77 -12.41
N PHE A 13 -0.09 -24.15 -12.58
CA PHE A 13 0.18 -23.13 -13.60
C PHE A 13 1.52 -23.38 -14.28
N LYS A 14 1.64 -23.00 -15.57
CA LYS A 14 2.90 -23.05 -16.32
C LYS A 14 3.89 -21.97 -15.82
N SER A 15 3.36 -20.79 -15.53
CA SER A 15 4.16 -19.63 -15.10
C SER A 15 3.57 -19.01 -13.84
N LEU A 16 4.41 -18.38 -13.04
CA LEU A 16 4.02 -17.65 -11.83
C LEU A 16 4.58 -16.23 -11.89
N ILE A 17 3.72 -15.22 -11.63
CA ILE A 17 4.14 -13.84 -11.51
C ILE A 17 3.88 -13.38 -10.06
N LEU A 18 4.93 -12.97 -9.36
CA LEU A 18 4.87 -12.46 -8.00
C LEU A 18 4.95 -10.94 -8.01
N THR A 19 3.91 -10.27 -7.50
CA THR A 19 3.79 -8.81 -7.43
C THR A 19 3.88 -8.27 -6.01
N CYS A 20 4.16 -9.15 -5.05
CA CYS A 20 4.23 -8.78 -3.64
C CYS A 20 5.50 -7.98 -3.31
N PRO A 21 5.50 -7.22 -2.20
CA PRO A 21 6.68 -6.50 -1.72
C PRO A 21 7.91 -7.37 -1.53
N PHE A 22 9.10 -6.81 -1.75
CA PHE A 22 10.37 -7.53 -1.76
C PHE A 22 10.60 -8.47 -0.55
N PRO A 23 10.31 -8.10 0.72
CA PRO A 23 10.51 -9.02 1.84
C PRO A 23 9.61 -10.26 1.77
N GLN A 24 8.40 -10.12 1.21
CA GLN A 24 7.48 -11.24 0.99
C GLN A 24 7.92 -12.09 -0.19
N LEU A 25 8.34 -11.47 -1.29
CA LEU A 25 8.93 -12.14 -2.44
C LEU A 25 10.10 -13.04 -2.01
N LYS A 26 11.03 -12.46 -1.24
CA LYS A 26 12.20 -13.20 -0.75
C LYS A 26 11.80 -14.38 0.13
N LYS A 27 10.77 -14.24 0.96
CA LYS A 27 10.25 -15.35 1.78
C LYS A 27 9.61 -16.47 0.94
N LEU A 28 8.90 -16.10 -0.12
CA LEU A 28 8.13 -17.05 -0.94
C LEU A 28 8.99 -17.78 -1.97
N ALA A 29 9.97 -17.11 -2.55
CA ALA A 29 10.61 -17.56 -3.77
C ALA A 29 12.16 -17.44 -3.78
N LYS A 30 12.83 -17.29 -2.64
CA LYS A 30 14.30 -17.08 -2.59
C LYS A 30 15.09 -18.15 -3.34
N ASP A 31 14.62 -19.40 -3.31
CA ASP A 31 15.32 -20.54 -3.89
C ASP A 31 15.17 -20.62 -5.43
N TYR A 32 14.25 -19.83 -5.98
CA TYR A 32 13.96 -19.72 -7.40
C TYR A 32 14.44 -18.39 -8.01
N LEU A 33 15.04 -17.52 -7.20
CA LEU A 33 15.56 -16.22 -7.61
C LEU A 33 17.07 -16.23 -7.69
N ASP A 34 17.62 -15.54 -8.70
CA ASP A 34 19.07 -15.34 -8.82
C ASP A 34 19.66 -14.65 -7.58
N LYS A 35 20.91 -14.96 -7.26
CA LYS A 35 21.64 -14.33 -6.14
C LYS A 35 21.69 -12.81 -6.26
N LYS A 36 21.77 -12.26 -7.49
CA LYS A 36 21.72 -10.80 -7.73
C LYS A 36 20.44 -10.15 -7.22
N ILE A 37 19.30 -10.88 -7.20
CA ILE A 37 18.03 -10.38 -6.69
C ILE A 37 17.94 -10.59 -5.16
N THR A 38 18.26 -11.80 -4.69
CA THR A 38 18.15 -12.11 -3.26
C THR A 38 19.12 -11.30 -2.40
N ASN A 39 20.23 -10.82 -2.97
CA ASN A 39 21.22 -9.98 -2.30
C ASN A 39 20.87 -8.48 -2.31
N LEU A 40 19.80 -8.06 -2.99
CA LEU A 40 19.36 -6.67 -2.95
C LEU A 40 19.07 -6.23 -1.51
N LYS A 41 19.63 -5.08 -1.13
CA LYS A 41 19.37 -4.43 0.17
C LYS A 41 18.23 -3.43 0.04
N ILE A 42 16.98 -3.95 -0.09
CA ILE A 42 15.78 -3.13 -0.23
C ILE A 42 15.13 -3.00 1.14
N ARG A 43 14.97 -1.75 1.57
CA ARG A 43 14.25 -1.40 2.79
C ARG A 43 12.87 -0.87 2.41
N MET A 44 11.83 -1.64 2.75
CA MET A 44 10.45 -1.20 2.61
C MET A 44 10.00 -0.46 3.87
N GLU A 45 9.35 0.67 3.66
CA GLU A 45 8.86 1.54 4.73
C GLU A 45 7.37 1.30 5.01
N PRO A 46 6.92 1.37 6.28
CA PRO A 46 5.53 1.14 6.62
C PRO A 46 4.66 2.38 6.40
N ASN A 47 3.35 2.16 6.26
CA ASN A 47 2.33 3.21 6.34
C ASN A 47 1.14 2.75 7.18
N ILE A 48 0.60 3.65 8.02
CA ILE A 48 -0.69 3.51 8.69
C ILE A 48 -1.70 4.32 7.91
N THR A 49 -2.78 3.66 7.52
CA THR A 49 -3.89 4.25 6.77
C THR A 49 -5.18 4.11 7.57
N VAL A 50 -5.98 5.17 7.63
CA VAL A 50 -7.31 5.16 8.23
C VAL A 50 -8.33 5.57 7.18
N MET A 51 -9.37 4.75 7.01
CA MET A 51 -10.57 5.11 6.26
C MET A 51 -11.61 5.63 7.25
N VAL A 52 -12.20 6.78 6.94
CA VAL A 52 -13.22 7.39 7.78
C VAL A 52 -14.36 7.96 6.93
N ALA A 53 -15.59 7.77 7.39
CA ALA A 53 -16.78 8.30 6.76
C ALA A 53 -17.50 9.26 7.71
N PHE A 54 -17.94 10.41 7.16
CA PHE A 54 -18.71 11.42 7.87
C PHE A 54 -20.06 11.61 7.21
N ASN A 55 -21.12 11.64 8.02
CA ASN A 55 -22.45 11.99 7.56
C ASN A 55 -22.72 13.49 7.72
N ASN A 56 -23.51 14.06 6.82
CA ASN A 56 -23.96 15.47 6.88
C ASN A 56 -22.84 16.49 7.13
N GLN A 57 -21.65 16.25 6.53
CA GLN A 57 -20.57 17.22 6.49
C GLN A 57 -20.59 17.98 5.16
N LYS A 58 -20.22 19.28 5.21
CA LYS A 58 -20.01 20.07 3.99
C LYS A 58 -18.96 19.37 3.12
N ASN A 59 -19.28 19.16 1.86
CA ASN A 59 -18.30 18.61 0.92
C ASN A 59 -17.19 19.64 0.70
N ILE A 60 -15.95 19.19 0.81
CA ILE A 60 -14.76 19.99 0.47
C ILE A 60 -14.42 19.68 -0.99
N PRO A 61 -14.43 20.64 -1.91
CA PRO A 61 -14.18 20.43 -3.33
C PRO A 61 -12.69 20.24 -3.63
N ILE A 62 -12.03 19.39 -2.84
CA ILE A 62 -10.59 19.10 -2.93
C ILE A 62 -10.44 17.59 -3.06
N SER A 63 -9.61 17.14 -3.99
CA SER A 63 -9.34 15.71 -4.22
C SER A 63 -8.40 15.11 -3.16
N SER A 64 -7.43 15.89 -2.70
CA SER A 64 -6.49 15.46 -1.65
C SER A 64 -5.87 16.66 -0.94
N ILE A 65 -5.37 16.42 0.27
CA ILE A 65 -4.70 17.42 1.11
C ILE A 65 -3.38 16.82 1.59
N LYS A 66 -2.28 17.54 1.41
CA LYS A 66 -1.00 17.25 2.04
C LYS A 66 -0.88 18.11 3.29
N PHE A 67 -0.47 17.51 4.40
CA PHE A 67 -0.34 18.20 5.68
C PHE A 67 1.13 18.33 6.09
N ASN A 68 1.46 19.45 6.70
CA ASN A 68 2.70 19.62 7.45
C ASN A 68 2.40 19.35 8.93
N ASP A 69 2.44 18.08 9.33
CA ASP A 69 2.04 17.60 10.65
C ASP A 69 2.87 16.38 11.05
N ASP A 70 3.03 16.14 12.35
CA ASP A 70 3.83 15.02 12.87
C ASP A 70 3.13 13.66 12.77
N VAL A 71 1.81 13.64 12.65
CA VAL A 71 0.98 12.42 12.66
C VAL A 71 0.36 12.16 11.30
N LEU A 72 -0.32 13.16 10.72
CA LEU A 72 -1.06 13.08 9.47
C LEU A 72 -0.25 13.68 8.32
N ALA A 73 0.08 12.87 7.32
CA ALA A 73 0.83 13.32 6.15
C ALA A 73 -0.07 13.74 4.99
N TRP A 74 -1.14 12.97 4.74
CA TRP A 74 -1.95 13.14 3.56
C TRP A 74 -3.38 12.60 3.78
N ALA A 75 -4.34 13.21 3.10
CA ALA A 75 -5.71 12.73 3.06
C ALA A 75 -6.26 12.80 1.63
N ALA A 76 -6.96 11.76 1.19
CA ALA A 76 -7.70 11.72 -0.06
C ALA A 76 -9.22 11.78 0.19
N ASN A 77 -9.88 12.62 -0.58
CA ASN A 77 -11.33 12.66 -0.67
C ASN A 77 -11.78 11.59 -1.68
N GLU A 78 -12.35 10.48 -1.20
CA GLU A 78 -12.78 9.37 -2.06
C GLU A 78 -13.97 9.75 -2.96
N ASN A 79 -14.79 10.71 -2.55
CA ASN A 79 -15.91 11.21 -3.35
C ASN A 79 -15.44 11.94 -4.61
N SER A 80 -14.27 12.58 -4.59
CA SER A 80 -13.71 13.28 -5.75
C SER A 80 -13.42 12.35 -6.93
N LYS A 81 -13.25 11.06 -6.68
CA LYS A 81 -12.99 10.04 -7.71
C LYS A 81 -14.24 9.64 -8.50
N LYS A 82 -15.43 10.12 -8.11
CA LYS A 82 -16.72 9.91 -8.79
C LYS A 82 -17.10 8.44 -9.07
N ARG A 83 -16.55 7.49 -8.29
CA ARG A 83 -16.79 6.05 -8.47
C ARG A 83 -18.16 5.60 -7.96
N PHE A 84 -18.79 6.41 -7.11
CA PHE A 84 -20.10 6.17 -6.53
C PHE A 84 -20.78 7.50 -6.22
N LYS A 85 -22.11 7.50 -6.19
CA LYS A 85 -22.93 8.65 -5.72
C LYS A 85 -23.21 8.45 -4.23
N SER A 86 -22.83 9.39 -3.38
CA SER A 86 -23.07 9.33 -1.93
C SER A 86 -23.09 10.73 -1.33
N ASN A 87 -24.00 10.94 -0.37
CA ASN A 87 -24.03 12.12 0.50
C ASN A 87 -23.09 11.99 1.71
N ILE A 88 -22.39 10.84 1.82
CA ILE A 88 -21.41 10.55 2.86
C ILE A 88 -20.05 11.03 2.39
N ASN A 89 -19.34 11.76 3.22
CA ASN A 89 -17.96 12.19 2.94
C ASN A 89 -16.98 11.08 3.36
N LEU A 90 -16.30 10.50 2.38
CA LEU A 90 -15.36 9.42 2.55
C LEU A 90 -13.92 9.92 2.39
N TRP A 91 -13.09 9.64 3.38
CA TRP A 91 -11.69 10.06 3.40
C TRP A 91 -10.76 8.89 3.72
N THR A 92 -9.65 8.84 2.97
CA THR A 92 -8.51 7.97 3.27
C THR A 92 -7.40 8.84 3.84
N LEU A 93 -7.00 8.58 5.08
CA LEU A 93 -5.98 9.31 5.82
C LEU A 93 -4.70 8.49 5.88
N GLN A 94 -3.55 9.08 5.55
CA GLN A 94 -2.24 8.43 5.66
C GLN A 94 -1.38 9.13 6.70
N ALA A 95 -0.82 8.33 7.59
CA ALA A 95 0.09 8.81 8.62
C ALA A 95 1.45 9.21 8.02
N THR A 96 2.20 10.04 8.75
CA THR A 96 3.61 10.31 8.43
C THR A 96 4.44 9.02 8.56
N LEU A 97 5.56 8.97 7.86
CA LEU A 97 6.51 7.85 7.98
C LEU A 97 6.99 7.67 9.42
N LYS A 98 7.35 8.78 10.10
CA LYS A 98 7.81 8.77 11.49
C LYS A 98 6.76 8.17 12.43
N TRP A 99 5.51 8.57 12.27
CA TRP A 99 4.38 8.03 13.05
C TRP A 99 4.12 6.55 12.72
N SER A 100 4.10 6.19 11.45
CA SER A 100 3.89 4.81 10.98
C SER A 100 4.94 3.85 11.55
N LYS A 101 6.23 4.21 11.54
CA LYS A 101 7.31 3.39 12.14
C LYS A 101 7.09 3.10 13.63
N LYS A 102 6.58 4.08 14.38
CA LYS A 102 6.32 3.93 15.82
C LYS A 102 5.09 3.05 16.13
N THR A 103 4.13 2.99 15.21
CA THR A 103 2.79 2.45 15.51
C THR A 103 2.44 1.19 14.75
N ILE A 104 3.17 0.84 13.67
CA ILE A 104 2.86 -0.30 12.79
C ILE A 104 2.72 -1.64 13.51
N ASN A 105 3.46 -1.87 14.58
CA ASN A 105 3.38 -3.12 15.33
C ASN A 105 2.26 -3.14 16.38
N LYS A 106 1.63 -1.98 16.68
CA LYS A 106 0.62 -1.82 17.74
C LYS A 106 -0.77 -1.49 17.21
N TYR A 107 -0.93 -1.09 15.95
CA TYR A 107 -2.17 -0.53 15.41
C TYR A 107 -3.40 -1.46 15.50
N LYS A 108 -3.20 -2.77 15.61
CA LYS A 108 -4.30 -3.76 15.73
C LYS A 108 -4.88 -3.83 17.13
N VAL A 109 -4.09 -3.53 18.15
CA VAL A 109 -4.46 -3.66 19.57
C VAL A 109 -4.63 -2.31 20.25
N ASP A 110 -4.08 -1.23 19.70
CA ASP A 110 -4.14 0.11 20.25
C ASP A 110 -5.05 1.03 19.40
N ASN A 111 -6.31 1.11 19.82
CA ASN A 111 -7.32 1.96 19.17
C ASN A 111 -7.00 3.46 19.23
N SER A 112 -6.10 3.88 20.13
CA SER A 112 -5.69 5.28 20.24
C SER A 112 -4.98 5.77 18.97
N ILE A 113 -4.29 4.87 18.25
CA ILE A 113 -3.58 5.16 17.00
C ILE A 113 -4.55 5.64 15.92
N MET A 114 -5.65 4.92 15.71
CA MET A 114 -6.71 5.29 14.77
C MET A 114 -7.36 6.62 15.17
N ASN A 115 -7.74 6.74 16.44
CA ASN A 115 -8.41 7.94 16.94
C ASN A 115 -7.52 9.17 16.83
N LYS A 116 -6.21 9.06 17.08
CA LYS A 116 -5.27 10.18 16.97
C LYS A 116 -5.17 10.70 15.54
N LEU A 117 -5.12 9.80 14.54
CA LEU A 117 -5.11 10.20 13.13
C LEU A 117 -6.40 10.95 12.74
N ILE A 118 -7.56 10.42 13.16
CA ILE A 118 -8.86 11.03 12.90
C ILE A 118 -8.96 12.41 13.58
N LEU A 119 -8.55 12.52 14.84
CA LEU A 119 -8.59 13.78 15.58
C LEU A 119 -7.68 14.84 14.96
N ARG A 120 -6.50 14.46 14.44
CA ARG A 120 -5.64 15.38 13.69
C ARG A 120 -6.33 15.87 12.42
N PHE A 121 -6.94 14.97 11.65
CA PHE A 121 -7.71 15.34 10.46
C PHE A 121 -8.85 16.31 10.80
N ILE A 122 -9.65 16.02 11.82
CA ILE A 122 -10.74 16.88 12.29
C ILE A 122 -10.21 18.26 12.67
N LYS A 123 -9.13 18.33 13.46
CA LYS A 123 -8.52 19.60 13.90
C LYS A 123 -8.05 20.46 12.72
N LEU A 124 -7.48 19.82 11.69
CA LEU A 124 -6.90 20.51 10.53
C LEU A 124 -7.92 20.89 9.44
N THR A 125 -9.08 20.23 9.43
CA THR A 125 -10.10 20.41 8.37
C THR A 125 -11.42 21.01 8.85
N GLY A 126 -11.66 21.07 10.17
CA GLY A 126 -12.92 21.53 10.76
C GLY A 126 -14.07 20.51 10.67
N PHE A 127 -13.81 19.26 10.28
CA PHE A 127 -14.84 18.21 10.32
C PHE A 127 -15.33 17.96 11.75
N LYS A 128 -16.57 17.51 11.92
CA LYS A 128 -17.17 17.29 13.25
C LYS A 128 -17.09 15.83 13.67
N LYS A 129 -16.54 15.56 14.86
CA LYS A 129 -16.38 14.21 15.42
C LYS A 129 -17.69 13.43 15.55
N ASN A 130 -18.77 14.10 15.97
CA ASN A 130 -20.10 13.49 16.13
C ASN A 130 -20.78 13.10 14.81
N LYS A 131 -20.16 13.38 13.68
CA LYS A 131 -20.64 13.01 12.34
C LYS A 131 -19.93 11.77 11.76
N ILE A 132 -19.02 11.16 12.51
CA ILE A 132 -18.36 9.91 12.09
C ILE A 132 -19.36 8.77 12.17
N ILE A 133 -19.55 8.07 11.04
CA ILE A 133 -20.43 6.90 10.92
C ILE A 133 -19.66 5.61 10.61
N PHE A 134 -18.41 5.73 10.16
CA PHE A 134 -17.53 4.58 9.90
C PHE A 134 -16.08 4.97 10.11
N LYS A 135 -15.29 4.04 10.63
CA LYS A 135 -13.83 4.16 10.72
C LYS A 135 -13.16 2.79 10.69
N ARG A 136 -12.06 2.68 9.94
CA ARG A 136 -11.25 1.47 9.87
C ARG A 136 -9.79 1.82 9.72
N ILE A 137 -8.91 1.11 10.43
CA ILE A 137 -7.46 1.26 10.32
C ILE A 137 -6.85 0.07 9.59
N HIS A 138 -5.82 0.33 8.79
CA HIS A 138 -4.97 -0.68 8.18
C HIS A 138 -3.50 -0.28 8.26
N GLY A 139 -2.63 -1.25 8.57
CA GLY A 139 -1.19 -1.06 8.60
C GLY A 139 -0.51 -1.79 7.44
N TRP A 140 0.10 -1.03 6.56
CA TRP A 140 0.92 -1.53 5.45
C TRP A 140 2.35 -1.68 5.95
N LYS A 141 2.79 -2.87 6.28
CA LYS A 141 4.14 -3.11 6.81
C LYS A 141 5.23 -2.82 5.77
N TYR A 142 4.93 -3.05 4.51
CA TYR A 142 5.84 -2.89 3.36
C TYR A 142 5.15 -2.01 2.31
N SER A 143 4.99 -0.73 2.61
CA SER A 143 4.19 0.18 1.80
C SER A 143 4.95 0.73 0.61
N TYR A 144 6.18 1.18 0.82
CA TYR A 144 6.94 1.79 -0.26
C TYR A 144 8.46 1.70 -0.05
N ASN A 145 9.16 1.76 -1.18
CA ASN A 145 10.62 1.84 -1.28
C ASN A 145 11.00 3.12 -2.01
N TYR A 146 11.95 3.88 -1.47
CA TYR A 146 12.45 5.10 -2.12
C TYR A 146 13.67 4.87 -3.00
N LYS A 147 14.32 3.70 -2.90
CA LYS A 147 15.52 3.40 -3.66
C LYS A 147 15.16 2.58 -4.90
N LYS A 148 15.57 3.06 -6.06
CA LYS A 148 15.50 2.28 -7.29
C LYS A 148 16.41 1.06 -7.21
N THR A 149 16.00 -0.01 -7.85
CA THR A 149 16.86 -1.17 -8.10
C THR A 149 17.50 -1.04 -9.49
N PRO A 150 18.55 -1.80 -9.79
CA PRO A 150 19.14 -1.81 -11.13
C PRO A 150 18.26 -2.52 -12.19
N PHE A 151 17.11 -3.03 -11.79
CA PHE A 151 16.18 -3.76 -12.65
C PHE A 151 14.77 -3.16 -12.49
N LEU A 152 13.97 -3.18 -13.56
CA LEU A 152 12.54 -2.83 -13.49
C LEU A 152 11.68 -4.06 -13.16
N SER A 153 12.10 -5.24 -13.60
CA SER A 153 11.46 -6.52 -13.32
C SER A 153 12.45 -7.66 -13.46
N VAL A 154 12.03 -8.86 -13.09
CA VAL A 154 12.81 -10.09 -13.25
C VAL A 154 11.96 -11.17 -13.90
N TRP A 155 12.52 -11.83 -14.92
CA TRP A 155 12.00 -13.06 -15.50
C TRP A 155 13.05 -14.17 -15.39
N ASN A 156 12.74 -15.23 -14.66
CA ASN A 156 13.58 -16.43 -14.58
C ASN A 156 12.98 -17.51 -15.51
N LYS A 157 13.58 -17.67 -16.71
CA LYS A 157 13.13 -18.63 -17.72
C LYS A 157 13.16 -20.08 -17.22
N ARG A 158 14.18 -20.45 -16.41
CA ARG A 158 14.33 -21.81 -15.91
C ARG A 158 13.12 -22.28 -15.12
N TYR A 159 12.50 -21.38 -14.36
CA TYR A 159 11.37 -21.70 -13.49
C TYR A 159 10.04 -21.09 -13.99
N ASN A 160 10.05 -20.38 -15.09
CA ASN A 160 8.90 -19.59 -15.54
C ASN A 160 8.36 -18.71 -14.41
N LEU A 161 9.27 -17.99 -13.73
CA LEU A 161 8.94 -17.12 -12.59
C LEU A 161 9.19 -15.66 -12.95
N GLY A 162 8.13 -14.85 -12.89
CA GLY A 162 8.18 -13.40 -13.05
C GLY A 162 8.07 -12.68 -11.70
N CYS A 163 8.78 -11.56 -11.59
CA CYS A 163 8.63 -10.65 -10.45
C CYS A 163 8.55 -9.21 -10.95
N CYS A 164 7.50 -8.50 -10.57
CA CYS A 164 7.31 -7.08 -10.83
C CYS A 164 6.62 -6.38 -9.65
N GLY A 165 6.65 -5.07 -9.63
CA GLY A 165 6.05 -4.26 -8.58
C GLY A 165 6.70 -2.87 -8.50
N ASP A 166 6.05 -1.95 -7.82
CA ASP A 166 6.51 -0.59 -7.60
C ASP A 166 7.90 -0.53 -6.94
N TRP A 167 8.17 -1.43 -6.01
CA TRP A 167 9.43 -1.48 -5.24
C TRP A 167 10.71 -1.64 -6.10
N PHE A 168 10.59 -1.99 -7.37
CA PHE A 168 11.74 -2.01 -8.30
C PHE A 168 12.20 -0.60 -8.69
N ASN A 169 11.27 0.34 -8.87
CA ASN A 169 11.58 1.67 -9.40
C ASN A 169 11.28 2.81 -8.42
N GLY A 170 10.26 2.68 -7.57
CA GLY A 170 9.87 3.72 -6.62
C GLY A 170 8.47 3.50 -6.04
N PRO A 171 7.96 4.48 -5.24
CA PRO A 171 6.73 4.28 -4.46
C PRO A 171 5.44 4.69 -5.20
N LYS A 172 5.47 4.90 -6.51
CA LYS A 172 4.34 5.42 -7.27
C LYS A 172 3.60 4.29 -8.01
N LEU A 173 2.32 4.50 -8.30
CA LEU A 173 1.53 3.61 -9.14
C LEU A 173 2.14 3.42 -10.54
N GLU A 174 2.68 4.50 -11.11
CA GLU A 174 3.41 4.49 -12.38
C GLU A 174 4.62 3.53 -12.34
N ASP A 175 5.34 3.47 -11.21
CA ASP A 175 6.48 2.56 -11.06
C ASP A 175 6.05 1.09 -11.12
N ALA A 176 4.88 0.75 -10.57
CA ALA A 176 4.30 -0.58 -10.69
C ALA A 176 3.94 -0.92 -12.15
N TRP A 177 3.37 0.03 -12.88
CA TRP A 177 3.00 -0.13 -14.28
C TRP A 177 4.24 -0.31 -15.18
N LEU A 178 5.26 0.53 -14.99
CA LEU A 178 6.54 0.42 -15.71
C LEU A 178 7.21 -0.94 -15.48
N SER A 179 7.20 -1.39 -14.21
CA SER A 179 7.73 -2.70 -13.83
C SER A 179 6.98 -3.86 -14.50
N ALA A 180 5.65 -3.80 -14.54
CA ALA A 180 4.84 -4.82 -15.19
C ALA A 180 5.04 -4.84 -16.71
N ASN A 181 5.12 -3.68 -17.35
CA ASN A 181 5.41 -3.56 -18.79
C ASN A 181 6.78 -4.14 -19.18
N ASP A 182 7.79 -3.86 -18.35
CA ASP A 182 9.14 -4.41 -18.57
C ASP A 182 9.12 -5.95 -18.43
N LEU A 183 8.35 -6.49 -17.45
CA LEU A 183 8.19 -7.94 -17.31
C LEU A 183 7.48 -8.54 -18.52
N ALA A 184 6.39 -7.95 -18.99
CA ALA A 184 5.65 -8.44 -20.14
C ALA A 184 6.54 -8.59 -21.38
N LYS A 185 7.40 -7.60 -21.65
CA LYS A 185 8.39 -7.65 -22.76
C LYS A 185 9.43 -8.76 -22.59
N LYS A 186 9.73 -9.21 -21.38
CA LYS A 186 10.69 -10.30 -21.10
C LYS A 186 10.08 -11.69 -21.22
N ILE A 187 8.77 -11.79 -21.09
CA ILE A 187 8.04 -13.04 -21.22
C ILE A 187 7.85 -13.41 -22.70
N GLY A 188 7.80 -12.43 -23.58
CA GLY A 188 7.63 -12.57 -25.03
C GLY A 188 6.25 -12.21 -25.40
#